data_510b3f968f8c16dc33e5cb624c366840
#
_entry.id   510b3f968f8c16dc33e5cb624c366840
#
_cell.length_a   1.000
_cell.length_b   1.000
_cell.length_c   1.000
_cell.angle_alpha   90.00
_cell.angle_beta   90.00
_cell.angle_gamma   90.00
#
_symmetry.space_group_name_H-M   'P 1'
#
loop_
_entity.id
_entity.type
_entity.pdbx_description
1 polymer ?
#
loop_
_entity_poly.entity_id
_entity_poly.type
_entity_poly.pdbx_seq_one_letter_code
_entity_poly.pdbx_strand_id
1 'polypeptide(L)'
;MAISRRSMMLGTAAGGAAALTLAACGGDDGGAGAGGSDAGGGTGEPIYANTTEPENPLLPANTGEVGGGRIMTMIFAGLVYYKADGSIENDIAESIESEDNQNWTIKIRSGLTYSDGSTPITAQDFVDSWNYGANAANAQIGQYFFEPFEGYEELSAEDVAPDATLSGLEVVDETTFTARLVTPQSDFPTRLGYSAYMPMPPSAFDDMEAYGEAPLANGPYKLETWTHDQELVLVPNESYDGPRTPQNSGITFTVYQDPETMYLDLQSDNVDVVDQLPGSALATFEDDLGDRAVNAPGAVFQSITLPGYDPNFEGEAGDIRRKALSRAIDRQSICDSLFFGTRTPATDFVSPVIPGGGATDIPGAEVLEFDEAEAKKLWEEAEAIKPFEGPLTLAYNSDGPHADWVEAVCNSLTNVLGIEAKPTPFAAFGEMREQIRKRELDGTWRSGWQADYPSAYNFLGPLYGTAAADGKGSNDGDYKNPEFDQLLADGLAAETEEDAIALWKEAEALLMRDLPVLPLWYQNTIGGYSELVSDVEYGWDTVPLYHLITK
;
A
#
# COMPACT_ATOMS: atom_id res chain seq x y z
N MET A 1 48.49 2.80 17.49
CA MET A 1 49.53 1.73 17.43
C MET A 1 49.08 0.81 16.33
N ALA A 2 49.59 1.05 15.15
CA ALA A 2 50.63 0.31 14.43
C ALA A 2 50.11 -1.08 13.95
N ILE A 3 49.71 -1.17 12.69
CA ILE A 3 50.39 -1.62 11.47
C ILE A 3 50.80 -3.12 11.52
N SER A 4 50.30 -3.96 10.60
CA SER A 4 51.14 -4.76 9.76
C SER A 4 50.44 -5.33 8.52
N ARG A 5 51.07 -5.11 7.39
CA ARG A 5 50.82 -5.54 6.00
C ARG A 5 51.42 -6.91 5.69
N ARG A 6 51.01 -7.47 4.53
CA ARG A 6 51.65 -8.47 3.62
C ARG A 6 51.14 -9.90 3.81
N SER A 7 50.83 -10.65 2.77
CA SER A 7 51.56 -10.81 1.50
C SER A 7 50.69 -11.41 0.40
N MET A 8 50.95 -10.93 -0.79
CA MET A 8 50.74 -11.46 -2.13
C MET A 8 51.34 -12.87 -2.35
N MET A 9 50.65 -13.77 -3.07
CA MET A 9 51.35 -14.65 -4.03
C MET A 9 50.46 -14.96 -5.24
N LEU A 10 51.07 -14.66 -6.39
CA LEU A 10 50.69 -15.08 -7.73
C LEU A 10 50.84 -16.60 -7.90
N GLY A 11 49.95 -17.18 -8.70
CA GLY A 11 50.17 -18.49 -9.30
C GLY A 11 49.44 -18.57 -10.63
N THR A 12 50.21 -18.48 -11.69
CA THR A 12 49.84 -18.54 -13.11
C THR A 12 49.70 -19.97 -13.63
N ALA A 13 48.76 -20.12 -14.60
CA ALA A 13 48.98 -20.78 -15.90
C ALA A 13 48.36 -22.14 -16.21
N ALA A 14 47.76 -22.14 -17.38
CA ALA A 14 47.63 -23.12 -18.47
C ALA A 14 46.37 -24.01 -18.40
N GLY A 15 45.42 -23.94 -19.28
CA GLY A 15 45.52 -24.04 -20.74
C GLY A 15 44.95 -25.39 -21.18
N GLY A 16 43.84 -25.41 -21.92
CA GLY A 16 43.27 -26.63 -22.46
C GLY A 16 42.01 -26.39 -23.28
N ALA A 17 42.21 -25.96 -24.53
CA ALA A 17 41.18 -25.95 -25.55
C ALA A 17 40.90 -27.37 -26.05
N ALA A 18 39.66 -27.74 -26.18
CA ALA A 18 39.27 -28.85 -27.05
C ALA A 18 37.92 -28.47 -27.73
N ALA A 19 38.08 -28.22 -29.01
CA ALA A 19 36.96 -28.08 -29.97
C ALA A 19 36.62 -29.47 -30.55
N LEU A 20 35.47 -29.51 -31.24
CA LEU A 20 35.00 -30.52 -32.21
C LEU A 20 33.87 -31.37 -31.67
N THR A 21 32.80 -31.61 -32.39
CA THR A 21 32.45 -31.58 -33.83
C THR A 21 30.96 -31.62 -34.05
N LEU A 22 30.51 -30.95 -35.10
CA LEU A 22 29.20 -31.14 -35.73
C LEU A 22 29.06 -32.58 -36.27
N ALA A 23 27.85 -33.14 -36.11
CA ALA A 23 27.35 -34.14 -37.01
C ALA A 23 25.84 -33.92 -37.21
N ALA A 24 25.49 -33.43 -38.36
CA ALA A 24 24.14 -33.45 -38.91
C ALA A 24 23.87 -34.81 -39.54
N CYS A 25 22.70 -35.41 -39.32
CA CYS A 25 22.05 -36.26 -40.29
C CYS A 25 20.56 -36.34 -39.99
N GLY A 26 19.76 -36.02 -40.96
CA GLY A 26 18.31 -36.03 -40.96
C GLY A 26 17.73 -37.44 -41.13
N GLY A 27 16.40 -37.53 -40.97
CA GLY A 27 15.57 -38.69 -41.19
C GLY A 27 14.15 -38.40 -40.80
N ASP A 28 13.33 -38.22 -41.83
CA ASP A 28 11.89 -38.08 -41.85
C ASP A 28 11.21 -39.38 -41.38
N ASP A 29 10.16 -39.30 -40.56
CA ASP A 29 8.86 -39.93 -40.90
C ASP A 29 7.83 -39.79 -39.77
N GLY A 30 6.60 -39.61 -40.15
CA GLY A 30 5.43 -39.21 -39.43
C GLY A 30 4.85 -40.20 -38.43
N GLY A 31 4.05 -39.67 -37.55
CA GLY A 31 3.20 -40.41 -36.64
C GLY A 31 2.24 -39.48 -35.92
N ALA A 32 1.01 -39.50 -36.34
CA ALA A 32 -0.09 -38.73 -35.79
C ALA A 32 -0.50 -39.11 -34.39
N GLY A 33 -0.86 -38.15 -33.59
CA GLY A 33 -2.03 -38.20 -32.73
C GLY A 33 -1.81 -38.37 -31.25
N ALA A 34 -2.02 -37.34 -30.49
CA ALA A 34 -3.01 -37.32 -29.39
C ALA A 34 -3.00 -35.91 -28.80
N GLY A 35 -4.17 -35.28 -28.81
CA GLY A 35 -4.36 -34.01 -28.14
C GLY A 35 -4.11 -34.18 -26.64
N GLY A 36 -3.08 -33.49 -26.16
CA GLY A 36 -2.93 -33.13 -24.78
C GLY A 36 -3.52 -31.74 -24.66
N SER A 37 -4.48 -31.61 -23.78
CA SER A 37 -4.93 -30.32 -23.29
C SER A 37 -3.71 -29.64 -22.66
N ASP A 38 -3.25 -28.54 -23.27
CA ASP A 38 -2.33 -27.60 -22.62
C ASP A 38 -3.03 -27.04 -21.39
N ALA A 39 -2.70 -27.58 -20.22
CA ALA A 39 -2.97 -26.98 -18.94
C ALA A 39 -1.99 -25.79 -18.81
N GLY A 40 -2.54 -24.60 -18.56
CA GLY A 40 -1.89 -23.31 -18.58
C GLY A 40 -0.60 -23.21 -17.77
N GLY A 41 0.51 -23.37 -18.45
CA GLY A 41 1.78 -22.82 -18.04
C GLY A 41 2.01 -21.57 -18.89
N GLY A 42 2.38 -20.46 -18.27
CA GLY A 42 2.69 -19.21 -18.96
C GLY A 42 3.63 -19.45 -20.13
N THR A 43 3.30 -18.89 -21.27
CA THR A 43 4.09 -19.02 -22.49
C THR A 43 4.97 -17.79 -22.58
N GLY A 44 6.29 -17.94 -22.67
CA GLY A 44 7.22 -16.83 -22.82
C GLY A 44 8.45 -16.98 -21.95
N GLU A 45 9.21 -15.90 -21.83
CA GLU A 45 10.37 -15.83 -20.95
C GLU A 45 9.95 -15.25 -19.57
N PRO A 46 10.79 -15.45 -18.52
CA PRO A 46 10.54 -14.81 -17.23
C PRO A 46 10.75 -13.29 -17.33
N ILE A 47 10.02 -12.53 -16.55
CA ILE A 47 10.20 -11.09 -16.42
C ILE A 47 11.07 -10.76 -15.22
N TYR A 48 11.81 -9.65 -15.32
CA TYR A 48 12.66 -9.12 -14.25
C TYR A 48 12.04 -7.83 -13.71
N ALA A 49 11.85 -7.75 -12.41
CA ALA A 49 11.25 -6.60 -11.76
C ALA A 49 12.07 -6.16 -10.54
N ASN A 50 11.87 -4.93 -10.10
CA ASN A 50 12.46 -4.46 -8.84
C ASN A 50 11.61 -4.86 -7.64
N THR A 51 12.27 -4.99 -6.49
CA THR A 51 11.63 -5.01 -5.18
C THR A 51 12.56 -4.43 -4.11
N THR A 52 12.03 -4.23 -2.91
CA THR A 52 12.78 -4.13 -1.66
C THR A 52 12.75 -5.48 -0.95
N GLU A 53 13.72 -5.74 -0.07
CA GLU A 53 13.67 -6.94 0.78
C GLU A 53 12.40 -6.91 1.63
N PRO A 54 11.57 -7.99 1.66
CA PRO A 54 10.45 -8.09 2.59
C PRO A 54 10.90 -7.93 4.05
N GLU A 55 10.23 -7.07 4.81
CA GLU A 55 10.61 -6.78 6.20
C GLU A 55 10.34 -7.94 7.16
N ASN A 56 9.40 -8.82 6.80
CA ASN A 56 8.93 -9.93 7.63
C ASN A 56 8.79 -11.20 6.78
N PRO A 57 8.70 -12.39 7.42
CA PRO A 57 8.30 -13.63 6.74
C PRO A 57 6.98 -13.45 5.97
N LEU A 58 6.87 -14.11 4.82
CA LEU A 58 5.73 -13.99 3.88
C LEU A 58 4.46 -14.66 4.45
N LEU A 59 3.86 -14.00 5.41
CA LEU A 59 2.60 -14.42 6.06
C LEU A 59 1.49 -13.41 5.77
N PRO A 60 0.25 -13.84 5.51
CA PRO A 60 -0.87 -12.96 5.15
C PRO A 60 -1.05 -11.75 6.06
N ALA A 61 -1.10 -11.93 7.37
CA ALA A 61 -1.31 -10.85 8.33
C ALA A 61 -0.01 -10.22 8.85
N ASN A 62 1.17 -10.56 8.31
CA ASN A 62 2.46 -10.06 8.77
C ASN A 62 3.20 -9.21 7.73
N THR A 63 2.55 -8.84 6.65
CA THR A 63 3.10 -8.02 5.57
C THR A 63 2.42 -6.66 5.60
N GLY A 64 3.19 -5.57 5.71
CA GLY A 64 2.67 -4.20 5.82
C GLY A 64 3.45 -3.19 4.97
N GLU A 65 4.31 -3.64 4.06
CA GLU A 65 5.11 -2.82 3.16
C GLU A 65 4.99 -3.31 1.70
N VAL A 66 5.33 -2.44 0.74
CA VAL A 66 5.09 -2.68 -0.69
C VAL A 66 5.93 -3.85 -1.22
N GLY A 67 7.18 -4.03 -0.75
CA GLY A 67 8.07 -5.09 -1.21
C GLY A 67 7.51 -6.48 -0.96
N GLY A 68 7.16 -6.77 0.30
CA GLY A 68 6.51 -8.04 0.67
C GLY A 68 5.09 -8.14 0.09
N GLY A 69 4.32 -7.04 0.10
CA GLY A 69 2.94 -7.00 -0.41
C GLY A 69 2.84 -7.45 -1.86
N ARG A 70 3.74 -7.01 -2.75
CA ARG A 70 3.76 -7.44 -4.16
C ARG A 70 4.06 -8.93 -4.32
N ILE A 71 4.92 -9.48 -3.48
CA ILE A 71 5.19 -10.92 -3.48
C ILE A 71 3.95 -11.69 -3.01
N MET A 72 3.34 -11.25 -1.90
CA MET A 72 2.13 -11.84 -1.34
C MET A 72 1.00 -11.90 -2.37
N THR A 73 0.74 -10.81 -3.10
CA THR A 73 -0.33 -10.78 -4.11
C THR A 73 -0.06 -11.71 -5.29
N MET A 74 1.21 -12.07 -5.57
CA MET A 74 1.54 -13.01 -6.64
C MET A 74 1.47 -14.47 -6.16
N ILE A 75 1.92 -14.77 -4.94
CA ILE A 75 1.96 -16.16 -4.47
C ILE A 75 0.68 -16.60 -3.74
N PHE A 76 -0.16 -15.66 -3.27
CA PHE A 76 -1.44 -15.96 -2.65
C PHE A 76 -2.63 -15.46 -3.48
N ALA A 77 -3.75 -16.13 -3.32
CA ALA A 77 -5.07 -15.71 -3.78
C ALA A 77 -6.00 -15.55 -2.59
N GLY A 78 -6.65 -14.39 -2.50
CA GLY A 78 -7.69 -14.09 -1.52
C GLY A 78 -9.08 -14.46 -2.03
N LEU A 79 -10.10 -14.07 -1.29
CA LEU A 79 -11.51 -14.26 -1.71
C LEU A 79 -11.81 -13.45 -2.98
N VAL A 80 -11.29 -12.23 -3.05
CA VAL A 80 -11.35 -11.35 -4.20
C VAL A 80 -9.95 -10.85 -4.55
N TYR A 81 -9.77 -10.31 -5.75
CA TYR A 81 -8.58 -9.56 -6.14
C TYR A 81 -8.96 -8.19 -6.70
N TYR A 82 -8.01 -7.26 -6.70
CA TYR A 82 -8.19 -5.94 -7.27
C TYR A 82 -7.74 -5.89 -8.72
N LYS A 83 -8.59 -5.31 -9.59
CA LYS A 83 -8.22 -4.95 -10.95
C LYS A 83 -7.43 -3.64 -10.96
N ALA A 84 -6.89 -3.26 -12.10
CA ALA A 84 -6.12 -2.02 -12.26
C ALA A 84 -6.85 -0.78 -11.77
N ASP A 85 -8.16 -0.72 -11.97
CA ASP A 85 -9.02 0.40 -11.56
C ASP A 85 -9.50 0.34 -10.11
N GLY A 86 -9.03 -0.64 -9.31
CA GLY A 86 -9.44 -0.85 -7.93
C GLY A 86 -10.77 -1.60 -7.76
N SER A 87 -11.49 -1.88 -8.84
CA SER A 87 -12.70 -2.72 -8.74
C SER A 87 -12.32 -4.16 -8.36
N ILE A 88 -13.18 -4.81 -7.58
CA ILE A 88 -12.95 -6.19 -7.13
C ILE A 88 -13.53 -7.20 -8.11
N GLU A 89 -12.89 -8.36 -8.17
CA GLU A 89 -13.42 -9.56 -8.83
C GLU A 89 -13.18 -10.77 -7.93
N ASN A 90 -14.14 -11.72 -7.90
CA ASN A 90 -13.97 -12.94 -7.13
C ASN A 90 -12.79 -13.77 -7.67
N ASP A 91 -11.89 -14.18 -6.75
CA ASP A 91 -10.80 -15.12 -7.05
C ASP A 91 -11.13 -16.49 -6.45
N ILE A 92 -10.94 -16.69 -5.16
CA ILE A 92 -11.30 -17.95 -4.46
C ILE A 92 -12.80 -18.00 -4.15
N ALA A 93 -13.44 -16.85 -3.92
CA ALA A 93 -14.86 -16.80 -3.61
C ALA A 93 -15.74 -17.24 -4.80
N GLU A 94 -16.77 -18.06 -4.51
CA GLU A 94 -17.92 -18.26 -5.39
C GLU A 94 -18.96 -17.16 -5.15
N SER A 95 -19.23 -16.82 -3.86
CA SER A 95 -20.08 -15.68 -3.49
C SER A 95 -19.69 -15.10 -2.12
N ILE A 96 -19.99 -13.80 -1.93
CA ILE A 96 -19.85 -13.04 -0.68
C ILE A 96 -21.15 -12.26 -0.54
N GLU A 97 -22.04 -12.68 0.36
CA GLU A 97 -23.42 -12.19 0.42
C GLU A 97 -23.82 -11.77 1.84
N SER A 98 -24.56 -10.66 1.93
CA SER A 98 -25.18 -10.17 3.16
C SER A 98 -26.50 -9.49 2.83
N GLU A 99 -27.47 -9.51 3.73
CA GLU A 99 -28.72 -8.72 3.63
C GLU A 99 -28.66 -7.43 4.45
N ASP A 100 -27.65 -7.29 5.34
CA ASP A 100 -27.58 -6.21 6.33
C ASP A 100 -26.18 -5.60 6.47
N ASN A 101 -25.24 -5.97 5.60
CA ASN A 101 -23.83 -5.57 5.61
C ASN A 101 -23.09 -5.90 6.92
N GLN A 102 -23.70 -6.68 7.80
CA GLN A 102 -23.15 -7.07 9.10
C GLN A 102 -22.95 -8.58 9.23
N ASN A 103 -23.90 -9.36 8.72
CA ASN A 103 -23.85 -10.82 8.75
C ASN A 103 -23.58 -11.33 7.33
N TRP A 104 -22.35 -11.77 7.10
CA TRP A 104 -21.87 -12.20 5.80
C TRP A 104 -21.81 -13.72 5.69
N THR A 105 -22.27 -14.25 4.56
CA THR A 105 -22.07 -15.65 4.17
C THR A 105 -21.10 -15.68 3.02
N ILE A 106 -19.99 -16.38 3.20
CA ILE A 106 -18.89 -16.48 2.25
C ILE A 106 -18.79 -17.92 1.78
N LYS A 107 -18.91 -18.11 0.47
CA LYS A 107 -18.76 -19.40 -0.16
C LYS A 107 -17.55 -19.39 -1.09
N ILE A 108 -16.66 -20.37 -0.93
CA ILE A 108 -15.50 -20.55 -1.81
C ILE A 108 -15.78 -21.60 -2.89
N ARG A 109 -15.07 -21.49 -4.02
CA ARG A 109 -15.13 -22.47 -5.11
C ARG A 109 -14.63 -23.83 -4.63
N SER A 110 -15.28 -24.89 -5.01
CA SER A 110 -14.90 -26.26 -4.63
C SER A 110 -13.78 -26.81 -5.51
N GLY A 111 -12.97 -27.72 -4.94
CA GLY A 111 -11.94 -28.46 -5.68
C GLY A 111 -10.63 -27.68 -5.90
N LEU A 112 -10.47 -26.52 -5.30
CA LEU A 112 -9.23 -25.76 -5.31
C LEU A 112 -8.17 -26.41 -4.41
N THR A 113 -6.89 -26.26 -4.81
CA THR A 113 -5.75 -26.78 -4.06
C THR A 113 -4.65 -25.73 -3.92
N TYR A 114 -3.84 -25.88 -2.90
CA TYR A 114 -2.57 -25.13 -2.81
C TYR A 114 -1.59 -25.57 -3.90
N SER A 115 -0.47 -24.90 -4.00
CA SER A 115 0.53 -25.04 -5.09
C SER A 115 1.22 -26.41 -5.16
N ASP A 116 0.99 -27.30 -4.19
CA ASP A 116 1.41 -28.71 -4.25
C ASP A 116 0.45 -29.59 -5.08
N GLY A 117 -0.69 -29.05 -5.51
CA GLY A 117 -1.70 -29.75 -6.30
C GLY A 117 -2.47 -30.86 -5.54
N SER A 118 -2.31 -30.94 -4.22
CA SER A 118 -2.89 -32.00 -3.42
C SER A 118 -3.57 -31.55 -2.12
N THR A 119 -3.07 -30.50 -1.48
CA THR A 119 -3.67 -29.93 -0.27
C THR A 119 -4.90 -29.12 -0.65
N PRO A 120 -6.12 -29.49 -0.21
CA PRO A 120 -7.33 -28.75 -0.57
C PRO A 120 -7.38 -27.40 0.13
N ILE A 121 -7.98 -26.42 -0.52
CA ILE A 121 -8.34 -25.12 0.11
C ILE A 121 -9.76 -25.26 0.64
N THR A 122 -9.94 -24.94 1.92
CA THR A 122 -11.21 -25.08 2.64
C THR A 122 -11.63 -23.78 3.32
N ALA A 123 -12.91 -23.69 3.70
CA ALA A 123 -13.42 -22.60 4.55
C ALA A 123 -12.69 -22.51 5.90
N GLN A 124 -12.23 -23.65 6.43
CA GLN A 124 -11.49 -23.71 7.68
C GLN A 124 -10.14 -22.97 7.56
N ASP A 125 -9.46 -23.02 6.40
CA ASP A 125 -8.16 -22.38 6.21
C ASP A 125 -8.27 -20.84 6.33
N PHE A 126 -9.36 -20.26 5.83
CA PHE A 126 -9.65 -18.84 6.02
C PHE A 126 -9.92 -18.51 7.49
N VAL A 127 -10.78 -19.28 8.16
CA VAL A 127 -11.13 -19.05 9.55
C VAL A 127 -9.92 -19.18 10.47
N ASP A 128 -9.07 -20.19 10.25
CA ASP A 128 -7.85 -20.40 11.05
C ASP A 128 -6.83 -19.28 10.81
N SER A 129 -6.63 -18.85 9.55
CA SER A 129 -5.73 -17.74 9.20
C SER A 129 -6.19 -16.42 9.81
N TRP A 130 -7.48 -16.12 9.76
CA TRP A 130 -8.04 -14.90 10.33
C TRP A 130 -7.97 -14.90 11.86
N ASN A 131 -8.25 -16.02 12.51
CA ASN A 131 -8.06 -16.16 13.95
C ASN A 131 -6.60 -15.96 14.36
N TYR A 132 -5.66 -16.53 13.58
CA TYR A 132 -4.23 -16.36 13.83
C TYR A 132 -3.81 -14.88 13.69
N GLY A 133 -4.23 -14.21 12.60
CA GLY A 133 -3.95 -12.81 12.33
C GLY A 133 -4.55 -11.87 13.38
N ALA A 134 -5.75 -12.16 13.87
CA ALA A 134 -6.47 -11.36 14.85
C ALA A 134 -5.92 -11.47 16.27
N ASN A 135 -5.26 -12.57 16.62
CA ASN A 135 -4.87 -12.86 18.00
C ASN A 135 -3.56 -12.15 18.37
N ALA A 136 -3.59 -11.22 19.34
CA ALA A 136 -2.45 -10.43 19.81
C ALA A 136 -1.26 -11.27 20.27
N ALA A 137 -1.48 -12.49 20.76
CA ALA A 137 -0.40 -13.39 21.16
C ALA A 137 0.53 -13.78 20.00
N ASN A 138 0.06 -13.66 18.74
CA ASN A 138 0.82 -13.96 17.53
C ASN A 138 1.58 -12.75 16.96
N ALA A 139 1.38 -11.54 17.54
CA ALA A 139 2.08 -10.31 17.22
C ALA A 139 2.14 -9.98 15.71
N GLN A 140 1.05 -10.25 14.99
CA GLN A 140 0.96 -9.95 13.56
C GLN A 140 0.75 -8.45 13.34
N ILE A 141 1.51 -7.82 12.44
CA ILE A 141 1.43 -6.36 12.19
C ILE A 141 0.10 -5.94 11.58
N GLY A 142 -0.55 -6.82 10.83
CA GLY A 142 -1.87 -6.64 10.23
C GLY A 142 -3.04 -6.99 11.14
N GLN A 143 -2.82 -7.18 12.45
CA GLN A 143 -3.88 -7.53 13.40
C GLN A 143 -5.10 -6.60 13.34
N TYR A 144 -4.87 -5.30 13.15
CA TYR A 144 -5.93 -4.28 13.14
C TYR A 144 -6.95 -4.46 11.99
N PHE A 145 -6.62 -5.19 10.92
CA PHE A 145 -7.58 -5.50 9.86
C PHE A 145 -8.78 -6.32 10.33
N PHE A 146 -8.63 -7.02 11.45
CA PHE A 146 -9.69 -7.84 12.04
C PHE A 146 -10.55 -7.08 13.06
N GLU A 147 -10.30 -5.80 13.31
CA GLU A 147 -11.09 -4.94 14.21
C GLU A 147 -12.61 -5.00 13.93
N PRO A 148 -13.08 -5.10 12.67
CA PRO A 148 -14.50 -5.15 12.38
C PRO A 148 -15.23 -6.39 12.89
N PHE A 149 -14.53 -7.49 13.22
CA PHE A 149 -15.16 -8.77 13.58
C PHE A 149 -15.59 -8.82 15.04
N GLU A 150 -16.75 -9.44 15.31
CA GLU A 150 -17.13 -9.74 16.68
C GLU A 150 -16.09 -10.64 17.37
N GLY A 151 -15.71 -10.27 18.59
CA GLY A 151 -14.70 -10.96 19.37
C GLY A 151 -13.29 -10.41 19.21
N TYR A 152 -13.07 -9.42 18.36
CA TYR A 152 -11.73 -8.81 18.19
C TYR A 152 -11.24 -8.11 19.46
N GLU A 153 -12.11 -7.42 20.20
CA GLU A 153 -11.72 -6.72 21.44
C GLU A 153 -11.07 -7.67 22.45
N GLU A 154 -11.60 -8.91 22.55
CA GLU A 154 -11.05 -9.95 23.41
C GLU A 154 -9.71 -10.47 22.87
N LEU A 155 -9.57 -10.60 21.54
CA LEU A 155 -8.35 -11.09 20.90
C LEU A 155 -7.22 -10.06 20.87
N SER A 156 -7.53 -8.78 20.96
CA SER A 156 -6.54 -7.70 20.98
C SER A 156 -5.97 -7.40 22.38
N ALA A 157 -6.43 -8.10 23.43
CA ALA A 157 -5.96 -7.93 24.80
C ALA A 157 -4.53 -8.48 24.98
N GLU A 158 -3.70 -7.81 25.81
CA GLU A 158 -2.29 -8.21 26.06
C GLU A 158 -2.12 -9.62 26.65
N ASP A 159 -3.13 -10.11 27.38
CA ASP A 159 -3.12 -11.42 28.04
C ASP A 159 -4.04 -12.45 27.38
N VAL A 160 -4.34 -12.26 26.08
CA VAL A 160 -5.20 -13.18 25.32
C VAL A 160 -4.59 -14.58 25.27
N ALA A 161 -5.46 -15.59 25.37
CA ALA A 161 -5.03 -16.97 25.21
C ALA A 161 -4.62 -17.25 23.75
N PRO A 162 -3.49 -17.98 23.51
CA PRO A 162 -3.02 -18.25 22.16
C PRO A 162 -4.02 -19.02 21.27
N ASP A 163 -4.96 -19.74 21.87
CA ASP A 163 -6.00 -20.52 21.21
C ASP A 163 -7.38 -19.82 21.17
N ALA A 164 -7.44 -18.53 21.58
CA ALA A 164 -8.66 -17.74 21.47
C ALA A 164 -8.98 -17.43 20.01
N THR A 165 -10.28 -17.37 19.69
CA THR A 165 -10.80 -17.19 18.34
C THR A 165 -11.84 -16.09 18.28
N LEU A 166 -12.01 -15.47 17.09
CA LEU A 166 -13.06 -14.50 16.81
C LEU A 166 -14.45 -15.18 16.97
N SER A 167 -15.30 -14.63 17.84
CA SER A 167 -16.67 -15.15 18.03
C SER A 167 -17.58 -14.88 16.83
N GLY A 168 -17.18 -14.00 15.93
CA GLY A 168 -17.90 -13.67 14.69
C GLY A 168 -17.65 -14.64 13.54
N LEU A 169 -16.74 -15.61 13.66
CA LEU A 169 -16.43 -16.55 12.58
C LEU A 169 -16.99 -17.93 12.88
N GLU A 170 -17.64 -18.55 11.89
CA GLU A 170 -18.17 -19.93 12.00
C GLU A 170 -18.03 -20.67 10.66
N VAL A 171 -17.42 -21.84 10.69
CA VAL A 171 -17.37 -22.76 9.52
C VAL A 171 -18.68 -23.51 9.44
N VAL A 172 -19.40 -23.36 8.33
CA VAL A 172 -20.67 -24.05 8.08
C VAL A 172 -20.45 -25.41 7.44
N ASP A 173 -19.57 -25.48 6.45
CA ASP A 173 -19.15 -26.69 5.76
C ASP A 173 -17.76 -26.49 5.10
N GLU A 174 -17.30 -27.47 4.31
CA GLU A 174 -15.98 -27.46 3.69
C GLU A 174 -15.73 -26.22 2.80
N THR A 175 -16.77 -25.64 2.25
CA THR A 175 -16.67 -24.50 1.31
C THR A 175 -17.38 -23.24 1.80
N THR A 176 -18.01 -23.26 2.95
CA THR A 176 -18.86 -22.15 3.42
C THR A 176 -18.51 -21.79 4.86
N PHE A 177 -18.32 -20.50 5.09
CA PHE A 177 -18.20 -19.95 6.44
C PHE A 177 -18.97 -18.63 6.55
N THR A 178 -19.25 -18.20 7.78
CA THR A 178 -19.89 -16.92 8.05
C THR A 178 -18.96 -15.99 8.80
N ALA A 179 -19.14 -14.70 8.55
CA ALA A 179 -18.43 -13.63 9.24
C ALA A 179 -19.44 -12.62 9.78
N ARG A 180 -19.43 -12.40 11.09
CA ARG A 180 -20.28 -11.41 11.75
C ARG A 180 -19.44 -10.25 12.23
N LEU A 181 -19.83 -9.06 11.79
CA LEU A 181 -19.16 -7.79 12.11
C LEU A 181 -19.84 -7.10 13.30
N VAL A 182 -19.09 -6.27 14.02
CA VAL A 182 -19.59 -5.47 15.14
C VAL A 182 -20.63 -4.44 14.66
N THR A 183 -20.41 -3.86 13.49
CA THR A 183 -21.29 -2.90 12.83
C THR A 183 -21.42 -3.23 11.34
N PRO A 184 -22.49 -2.79 10.66
CA PRO A 184 -22.59 -2.93 9.21
C PRO A 184 -21.41 -2.29 8.49
N GLN A 185 -20.89 -2.95 7.43
CA GLN A 185 -19.80 -2.45 6.59
C GLN A 185 -20.05 -2.82 5.12
N SER A 186 -20.52 -1.86 4.33
CA SER A 186 -20.82 -2.04 2.91
C SER A 186 -19.56 -2.29 2.07
N ASP A 187 -18.40 -1.82 2.53
CA ASP A 187 -17.09 -2.01 1.87
C ASP A 187 -16.37 -3.32 2.29
N PHE A 188 -17.01 -4.17 3.09
CA PHE A 188 -16.39 -5.40 3.57
C PHE A 188 -15.91 -6.33 2.44
N PRO A 189 -16.67 -6.57 1.35
CA PRO A 189 -16.16 -7.37 0.23
C PRO A 189 -14.86 -6.79 -0.38
N THR A 190 -14.75 -5.47 -0.45
CA THR A 190 -13.55 -4.79 -0.97
C THR A 190 -12.34 -5.01 -0.07
N ARG A 191 -12.50 -5.00 1.26
CA ARG A 191 -11.41 -5.29 2.20
C ARG A 191 -10.82 -6.69 2.03
N LEU A 192 -11.62 -7.66 1.64
CA LEU A 192 -11.24 -9.07 1.55
C LEU A 192 -10.21 -9.38 0.42
N GLY A 193 -9.87 -8.38 -0.41
CA GLY A 193 -8.76 -8.45 -1.35
C GLY A 193 -7.39 -8.19 -0.73
N TYR A 194 -7.33 -7.59 0.46
CA TYR A 194 -6.06 -7.31 1.13
C TYR A 194 -5.39 -8.58 1.67
N SER A 195 -4.06 -8.58 1.68
CA SER A 195 -3.27 -9.77 2.04
C SER A 195 -3.60 -10.38 3.39
N ALA A 196 -3.97 -9.56 4.39
CA ALA A 196 -4.31 -10.03 5.73
C ALA A 196 -5.44 -11.08 5.76
N TYR A 197 -6.31 -11.09 4.73
CA TYR A 197 -7.45 -11.99 4.63
C TYR A 197 -7.19 -13.25 3.77
N MET A 198 -5.94 -13.46 3.32
CA MET A 198 -5.58 -14.64 2.52
C MET A 198 -5.49 -15.91 3.39
N PRO A 199 -5.77 -17.11 2.83
CA PRO A 199 -5.78 -18.36 3.59
C PRO A 199 -4.38 -18.95 3.72
N MET A 200 -4.15 -19.70 4.80
CA MET A 200 -2.98 -20.55 4.99
C MET A 200 -3.40 -22.01 5.20
N PRO A 201 -2.64 -23.01 4.68
CA PRO A 201 -2.94 -24.41 4.92
C PRO A 201 -2.68 -24.80 6.39
N PRO A 202 -3.29 -25.89 6.89
CA PRO A 202 -3.06 -26.36 8.26
C PRO A 202 -1.58 -26.59 8.62
N SER A 203 -0.74 -26.94 7.63
CA SER A 203 0.70 -27.16 7.84
C SER A 203 1.47 -25.87 8.19
N ALA A 204 0.92 -24.69 7.90
CA ALA A 204 1.54 -23.42 8.28
C ALA A 204 1.67 -23.27 9.80
N PHE A 205 0.67 -23.77 10.54
CA PHE A 205 0.58 -23.64 11.99
C PHE A 205 1.51 -24.60 12.76
N ASP A 206 2.18 -25.53 12.09
CA ASP A 206 3.20 -26.41 12.68
C ASP A 206 4.51 -25.65 12.98
N ASP A 207 4.93 -24.75 12.06
CA ASP A 207 6.11 -23.89 12.19
C ASP A 207 5.94 -22.65 11.30
N MET A 208 5.39 -21.59 11.87
CA MET A 208 5.01 -20.39 11.15
C MET A 208 6.22 -19.62 10.60
N GLU A 209 7.36 -19.64 11.32
CA GLU A 209 8.60 -18.99 10.86
C GLU A 209 9.14 -19.70 9.62
N ALA A 210 9.28 -21.02 9.68
CA ALA A 210 9.72 -21.81 8.53
C ALA A 210 8.74 -21.76 7.35
N TYR A 211 7.43 -21.69 7.63
CA TYR A 211 6.42 -21.51 6.59
C TYR A 211 6.55 -20.17 5.88
N GLY A 212 6.78 -19.07 6.61
CA GLY A 212 6.92 -17.75 6.04
C GLY A 212 8.14 -17.57 5.13
N GLU A 213 9.18 -18.41 5.27
CA GLU A 213 10.35 -18.45 4.39
C GLU A 213 10.10 -19.21 3.07
N ALA A 214 9.16 -20.15 3.06
CA ALA A 214 8.83 -20.95 1.89
C ALA A 214 7.34 -21.36 1.90
N PRO A 215 6.41 -20.42 1.73
CA PRO A 215 5.00 -20.68 1.92
C PRO A 215 4.43 -21.64 0.87
N LEU A 216 3.66 -22.63 1.32
CA LEU A 216 2.76 -23.39 0.48
C LEU A 216 1.53 -22.53 0.22
N ALA A 217 1.58 -21.77 -0.87
CA ALA A 217 0.60 -20.75 -1.20
C ALA A 217 -0.36 -21.21 -2.31
N ASN A 218 -1.30 -20.36 -2.71
CA ASN A 218 -2.43 -20.73 -3.58
C ASN A 218 -2.66 -19.74 -4.73
N GLY A 219 -1.76 -18.78 -4.95
CA GLY A 219 -1.89 -17.74 -5.96
C GLY A 219 -1.45 -18.15 -7.36
N PRO A 220 -1.42 -17.19 -8.32
CA PRO A 220 -1.03 -17.45 -9.71
C PRO A 220 0.42 -17.91 -9.87
N TYR A 221 1.28 -17.54 -8.95
CA TYR A 221 2.67 -18.00 -8.88
C TYR A 221 2.94 -18.71 -7.56
N LYS A 222 4.06 -19.42 -7.49
CA LYS A 222 4.64 -19.99 -6.27
C LYS A 222 6.07 -19.55 -6.12
N LEU A 223 6.54 -19.38 -4.89
CA LEU A 223 7.92 -19.07 -4.58
C LEU A 223 8.80 -20.27 -4.92
N GLU A 224 9.81 -20.08 -5.78
CA GLU A 224 10.83 -21.08 -6.09
C GLU A 224 12.05 -20.91 -5.22
N THR A 225 12.58 -19.67 -5.12
CA THR A 225 13.71 -19.34 -4.26
C THR A 225 13.59 -17.95 -3.68
N TRP A 226 14.06 -17.77 -2.46
CA TRP A 226 14.29 -16.48 -1.83
C TRP A 226 15.75 -16.42 -1.36
N THR A 227 16.53 -15.58 -2.00
CA THR A 227 17.91 -15.27 -1.60
C THR A 227 17.91 -13.89 -0.97
N HIS A 228 17.88 -13.82 0.35
CA HIS A 228 17.77 -12.57 1.11
C HIS A 228 18.75 -11.50 0.65
N ASP A 229 18.30 -10.26 0.59
CA ASP A 229 19.02 -9.08 0.12
C ASP A 229 19.48 -9.15 -1.35
N GLN A 230 18.99 -10.11 -2.14
CA GLN A 230 19.38 -10.30 -3.54
C GLN A 230 18.18 -10.43 -4.47
N GLU A 231 17.43 -11.54 -4.38
CA GLU A 231 16.34 -11.83 -5.31
C GLU A 231 15.29 -12.80 -4.75
N LEU A 232 14.06 -12.68 -5.27
CA LEU A 232 13.01 -13.68 -5.13
C LEU A 232 12.61 -14.16 -6.52
N VAL A 233 12.57 -15.48 -6.72
CA VAL A 233 12.18 -16.10 -7.98
C VAL A 233 10.82 -16.76 -7.82
N LEU A 234 9.87 -16.35 -8.63
CA LEU A 234 8.53 -16.91 -8.69
C LEU A 234 8.33 -17.65 -10.01
N VAL A 235 7.68 -18.81 -9.94
CA VAL A 235 7.28 -19.60 -11.12
C VAL A 235 5.77 -19.79 -11.15
N PRO A 236 5.15 -19.96 -12.32
CA PRO A 236 3.71 -20.18 -12.42
C PRO A 236 3.24 -21.34 -11.55
N ASN A 237 2.11 -21.16 -10.89
CA ASN A 237 1.45 -22.21 -10.12
C ASN A 237 0.46 -22.95 -11.02
N GLU A 238 0.80 -24.16 -11.42
CA GLU A 238 -0.03 -25.00 -12.29
C GLU A 238 -1.38 -25.42 -11.65
N SER A 239 -1.47 -25.31 -10.31
CA SER A 239 -2.67 -25.63 -9.56
C SER A 239 -3.63 -24.45 -9.42
N TYR A 240 -3.22 -23.25 -9.83
CA TYR A 240 -4.06 -22.07 -9.75
C TYR A 240 -5.11 -22.09 -10.87
N ASP A 241 -6.38 -22.04 -10.46
CA ASP A 241 -7.55 -21.98 -11.35
C ASP A 241 -8.36 -20.71 -11.06
N GLY A 242 -7.72 -19.55 -11.18
CA GLY A 242 -8.33 -18.24 -10.94
C GLY A 242 -8.18 -17.30 -12.13
N PRO A 243 -8.72 -16.06 -12.01
CA PRO A 243 -8.75 -15.10 -13.10
C PRO A 243 -7.38 -14.50 -13.45
N ARG A 244 -6.39 -14.58 -12.55
CA ARG A 244 -5.06 -13.98 -12.73
C ARG A 244 -4.05 -14.93 -13.38
N THR A 245 -4.43 -15.59 -14.48
CA THR A 245 -3.57 -16.56 -15.19
C THR A 245 -2.27 -15.89 -15.68
N PRO A 246 -1.07 -16.39 -15.31
CA PRO A 246 0.21 -15.85 -15.77
C PRO A 246 0.37 -15.86 -17.30
N GLN A 247 0.80 -14.74 -17.87
CA GLN A 247 1.11 -14.62 -19.30
C GLN A 247 2.62 -14.78 -19.58
N ASN A 248 3.45 -14.89 -18.54
CA ASN A 248 4.89 -15.12 -18.61
C ASN A 248 5.29 -16.42 -17.90
N SER A 249 6.54 -16.84 -18.04
CA SER A 249 7.04 -18.10 -17.45
C SER A 249 7.58 -17.95 -16.01
N GLY A 250 7.48 -16.76 -15.42
CA GLY A 250 7.90 -16.49 -14.05
C GLY A 250 8.32 -15.05 -13.86
N ILE A 251 8.63 -14.71 -12.61
CA ILE A 251 9.06 -13.36 -12.21
C ILE A 251 10.32 -13.49 -11.36
N THR A 252 11.37 -12.75 -11.71
CA THR A 252 12.53 -12.56 -10.84
C THR A 252 12.49 -11.15 -10.28
N PHE A 253 12.24 -11.04 -9.00
CA PHE A 253 12.31 -9.77 -8.27
C PHE A 253 13.73 -9.55 -7.74
N THR A 254 14.39 -8.49 -8.22
CA THR A 254 15.72 -8.10 -7.76
C THR A 254 15.62 -7.05 -6.67
N VAL A 255 16.29 -7.27 -5.54
CA VAL A 255 16.37 -6.31 -4.44
C VAL A 255 17.39 -5.22 -4.78
N TYR A 256 16.89 -4.04 -5.17
CA TYR A 256 17.74 -2.89 -5.46
C TYR A 256 17.95 -2.03 -4.22
N GLN A 257 19.23 -1.77 -3.90
CA GLN A 257 19.62 -0.86 -2.81
C GLN A 257 19.78 0.59 -3.29
N ASP A 258 19.93 0.79 -4.61
CA ASP A 258 20.16 2.10 -5.23
C ASP A 258 19.21 2.30 -6.42
N PRO A 259 18.24 3.24 -6.31
CA PRO A 259 17.31 3.55 -7.39
C PRO A 259 17.99 4.06 -8.69
N GLU A 260 19.16 4.68 -8.61
CA GLU A 260 19.91 5.11 -9.80
C GLU A 260 20.39 3.92 -10.61
N THR A 261 20.92 2.89 -9.95
CA THR A 261 21.34 1.65 -10.60
C THR A 261 20.15 0.93 -11.24
N MET A 262 19.02 0.85 -10.54
CA MET A 262 17.79 0.27 -11.07
C MET A 262 17.31 0.99 -12.35
N TYR A 263 17.33 2.31 -12.37
CA TYR A 263 16.93 3.10 -13.54
C TYR A 263 17.87 2.91 -14.73
N LEU A 264 19.19 2.80 -14.50
CA LEU A 264 20.15 2.47 -15.54
C LEU A 264 19.95 1.06 -16.12
N ASP A 265 19.58 0.10 -15.25
CA ASP A 265 19.26 -1.26 -15.69
C ASP A 265 17.97 -1.30 -16.52
N LEU A 266 16.96 -0.48 -16.19
CA LEU A 266 15.77 -0.31 -17.01
C LEU A 266 16.12 0.26 -18.40
N GLN A 267 16.90 1.32 -18.46
CA GLN A 267 17.33 1.95 -19.71
C GLN A 267 18.19 1.02 -20.59
N SER A 268 18.79 0.01 -19.98
CA SER A 268 19.67 -0.98 -20.66
C SER A 268 18.97 -2.33 -20.91
N ASP A 269 17.66 -2.42 -20.66
CA ASP A 269 16.85 -3.64 -20.77
C ASP A 269 17.34 -4.82 -19.90
N ASN A 270 18.00 -4.51 -18.76
CA ASN A 270 18.44 -5.51 -17.77
C ASN A 270 17.37 -5.79 -16.71
N VAL A 271 16.43 -4.88 -16.49
CA VAL A 271 15.19 -5.05 -15.73
C VAL A 271 14.01 -4.72 -16.64
N ASP A 272 12.93 -5.47 -16.55
CA ASP A 272 11.81 -5.35 -17.49
C ASP A 272 10.75 -4.35 -17.04
N VAL A 273 10.50 -4.24 -15.73
CA VAL A 273 9.50 -3.31 -15.20
C VAL A 273 9.93 -2.78 -13.83
N VAL A 274 9.76 -1.47 -13.62
CA VAL A 274 10.04 -0.81 -12.35
C VAL A 274 8.88 0.11 -11.97
N ASP A 275 8.54 0.14 -10.68
CA ASP A 275 7.48 0.96 -10.09
C ASP A 275 8.01 2.08 -9.19
N GLN A 276 9.29 2.37 -9.32
CA GLN A 276 9.98 3.45 -8.61
C GLN A 276 11.01 4.08 -9.53
N LEU A 277 11.21 5.40 -9.38
CA LEU A 277 12.24 6.15 -10.11
C LEU A 277 13.09 6.97 -9.14
N PRO A 278 14.39 7.16 -9.43
CA PRO A 278 15.21 8.07 -8.64
C PRO A 278 14.76 9.52 -8.84
N GLY A 279 14.93 10.35 -7.80
CA GLY A 279 14.56 11.75 -7.86
C GLY A 279 15.24 12.55 -9.00
N SER A 280 16.45 12.13 -9.39
CA SER A 280 17.20 12.71 -10.52
C SER A 280 16.53 12.50 -11.89
N ALA A 281 15.74 11.42 -12.04
CA ALA A 281 15.06 11.07 -13.29
C ALA A 281 13.70 11.74 -13.46
N LEU A 282 13.08 12.25 -12.38
CA LEU A 282 11.70 12.76 -12.43
C LEU A 282 11.45 13.83 -13.50
N ALA A 283 12.47 14.63 -13.83
CA ALA A 283 12.36 15.68 -14.84
C ALA A 283 12.48 15.17 -16.28
N THR A 284 12.97 13.94 -16.51
CA THR A 284 13.37 13.48 -17.85
C THR A 284 12.86 12.10 -18.22
N PHE A 285 12.37 11.30 -17.27
CA PHE A 285 12.04 9.91 -17.52
C PHE A 285 10.98 9.71 -18.61
N GLU A 286 10.03 10.63 -18.75
CA GLU A 286 9.02 10.57 -19.82
C GLU A 286 9.66 10.78 -21.21
N ASP A 287 10.65 11.67 -21.31
CA ASP A 287 11.42 11.85 -22.54
C ASP A 287 12.38 10.66 -22.80
N ASP A 288 12.99 10.13 -21.74
CA ASP A 288 13.96 9.02 -21.83
C ASP A 288 13.29 7.70 -22.23
N LEU A 289 12.11 7.41 -21.70
CA LEU A 289 11.38 6.16 -21.90
C LEU A 289 10.30 6.26 -23.00
N GLY A 290 9.82 7.48 -23.31
CA GLY A 290 8.73 7.70 -24.27
C GLY A 290 7.44 6.97 -23.85
N ASP A 291 6.84 6.20 -24.77
CA ASP A 291 5.59 5.45 -24.50
C ASP A 291 5.72 4.37 -23.42
N ARG A 292 6.93 4.09 -22.94
CA ARG A 292 7.23 3.13 -21.87
C ARG A 292 7.29 3.78 -20.48
N ALA A 293 7.21 5.09 -20.40
CA ALA A 293 7.09 5.81 -19.14
C ALA A 293 5.69 5.65 -18.55
N VAL A 294 5.62 5.48 -17.24
CA VAL A 294 4.35 5.43 -16.51
C VAL A 294 4.31 6.61 -15.55
N ASN A 295 3.29 7.47 -15.71
CA ASN A 295 2.97 8.60 -14.84
C ASN A 295 1.44 8.73 -14.81
N ALA A 296 0.83 8.09 -13.83
CA ALA A 296 -0.62 8.00 -13.69
C ALA A 296 -1.04 8.21 -12.22
N PRO A 297 -2.25 8.69 -11.94
CA PRO A 297 -2.72 8.80 -10.56
C PRO A 297 -2.54 7.50 -9.77
N GLY A 298 -2.14 7.59 -8.50
CA GLY A 298 -1.96 6.46 -7.57
C GLY A 298 -2.66 6.72 -6.24
N ALA A 299 -2.95 5.66 -5.48
CA ALA A 299 -3.69 5.74 -4.22
C ALA A 299 -2.84 6.25 -3.04
N VAL A 300 -2.06 7.30 -3.25
CA VAL A 300 -1.17 7.88 -2.23
C VAL A 300 -1.52 9.35 -2.00
N PHE A 301 -1.75 9.70 -0.73
CA PHE A 301 -2.09 11.04 -0.27
C PHE A 301 -1.01 11.58 0.68
N GLN A 302 -0.61 12.82 0.49
CA GLN A 302 0.37 13.53 1.32
C GLN A 302 -0.28 14.71 2.01
N SER A 303 0.01 14.88 3.30
CA SER A 303 -0.53 15.97 4.12
C SER A 303 0.47 16.43 5.19
N ILE A 304 0.08 17.47 5.94
CA ILE A 304 0.73 17.92 7.17
C ILE A 304 -0.27 17.84 8.29
N THR A 305 0.04 17.11 9.34
CA THR A 305 -0.81 17.02 10.55
C THR A 305 -0.63 18.24 11.42
N LEU A 306 -1.76 18.82 11.83
CA LEU A 306 -1.89 19.92 12.79
C LEU A 306 -2.49 19.35 14.07
N PRO A 307 -1.69 18.98 15.09
CA PRO A 307 -2.20 18.21 16.23
C PRO A 307 -3.23 19.01 17.03
N GLY A 308 -4.37 18.39 17.30
CA GLY A 308 -5.47 19.02 18.05
C GLY A 308 -5.13 19.34 19.50
N TYR A 309 -4.08 18.72 20.02
CA TYR A 309 -3.56 18.99 21.38
C TYR A 309 -2.50 20.10 21.45
N ASP A 310 -2.07 20.68 20.31
CA ASP A 310 -1.19 21.85 20.30
C ASP A 310 -2.02 23.12 20.58
N PRO A 311 -1.70 23.87 21.66
CA PRO A 311 -2.44 25.08 22.02
C PRO A 311 -2.53 26.15 20.92
N ASN A 312 -1.61 26.13 19.95
CA ASN A 312 -1.63 27.03 18.80
C ASN A 312 -2.79 26.74 17.84
N PHE A 313 -3.28 25.50 17.85
CA PHE A 313 -4.37 25.04 16.97
C PHE A 313 -5.70 24.80 17.68
N GLU A 314 -5.81 25.18 18.97
CA GLU A 314 -7.06 25.06 19.72
C GLU A 314 -8.01 26.25 19.53
N GLY A 315 -9.32 25.96 19.54
CA GLY A 315 -10.42 26.93 19.55
C GLY A 315 -10.47 27.83 18.31
N GLU A 316 -11.24 28.94 18.40
CA GLU A 316 -11.52 29.84 17.27
C GLU A 316 -10.25 30.36 16.57
N ALA A 317 -9.23 30.75 17.33
CA ALA A 317 -7.95 31.20 16.76
C ALA A 317 -7.25 30.07 16.00
N GLY A 318 -7.30 28.85 16.51
CA GLY A 318 -6.75 27.66 15.86
C GLY A 318 -7.46 27.33 14.56
N ASP A 319 -8.81 27.38 14.55
CA ASP A 319 -9.62 27.12 13.36
C ASP A 319 -9.32 28.08 12.22
N ILE A 320 -9.19 29.36 12.53
CA ILE A 320 -8.83 30.40 11.56
C ILE A 320 -7.37 30.20 11.10
N ARG A 321 -6.48 29.88 11.99
CA ARG A 321 -5.04 29.70 11.73
C ARG A 321 -4.77 28.52 10.79
N ARG A 322 -5.45 27.38 10.97
CA ARG A 322 -5.37 26.23 10.06
C ARG A 322 -5.72 26.63 8.62
N LYS A 323 -6.78 27.42 8.44
CA LYS A 323 -7.18 27.96 7.12
C LYS A 323 -6.14 28.91 6.55
N ALA A 324 -5.56 29.79 7.37
CA ALA A 324 -4.49 30.70 6.94
C ALA A 324 -3.27 29.91 6.44
N LEU A 325 -2.84 28.88 7.18
CA LEU A 325 -1.73 28.01 6.78
C LEU A 325 -2.00 27.29 5.47
N SER A 326 -3.21 26.73 5.30
CA SER A 326 -3.59 26.05 4.07
C SER A 326 -3.55 26.96 2.85
N ARG A 327 -4.13 28.17 2.97
CA ARG A 327 -4.14 29.20 1.92
C ARG A 327 -2.76 29.77 1.60
N ALA A 328 -1.78 29.64 2.49
CA ALA A 328 -0.41 30.14 2.31
C ALA A 328 0.51 29.15 1.59
N ILE A 329 0.07 27.92 1.29
CA ILE A 329 0.87 26.90 0.59
C ILE A 329 0.53 26.91 -0.89
N ASP A 330 1.49 27.30 -1.75
CA ASP A 330 1.36 27.21 -3.21
C ASP A 330 1.68 25.79 -3.68
N ARG A 331 0.67 24.92 -3.57
CA ARG A 331 0.77 23.48 -3.91
C ARG A 331 1.15 23.28 -5.38
N GLN A 332 0.53 24.05 -6.27
CA GLN A 332 0.78 23.92 -7.71
C GLN A 332 2.24 24.24 -8.05
N SER A 333 2.76 25.37 -7.54
CA SER A 333 4.14 25.74 -7.78
C SER A 333 5.15 24.73 -7.24
N ILE A 334 4.86 24.10 -6.08
CA ILE A 334 5.68 23.04 -5.50
C ILE A 334 5.60 21.77 -6.38
N CYS A 335 4.41 21.36 -6.81
CA CYS A 335 4.25 20.21 -7.68
C CYS A 335 4.98 20.38 -9.00
N ASP A 336 4.88 21.55 -9.63
CA ASP A 336 5.52 21.82 -10.92
C ASP A 336 7.06 21.88 -10.80
N SER A 337 7.58 22.50 -9.74
CA SER A 337 9.02 22.77 -9.63
C SER A 337 9.84 21.65 -9.02
N LEU A 338 9.26 20.84 -8.13
CA LEU A 338 9.97 19.76 -7.44
C LEU A 338 9.60 18.36 -7.94
N PHE A 339 8.36 18.20 -8.38
CA PHE A 339 7.85 16.88 -8.75
C PHE A 339 7.60 16.69 -10.25
N PHE A 340 7.78 17.75 -11.05
CA PHE A 340 7.75 17.69 -12.52
C PHE A 340 6.50 16.96 -13.08
N GLY A 341 5.33 17.17 -12.44
CA GLY A 341 4.07 16.54 -12.85
C GLY A 341 3.82 15.13 -12.31
N THR A 342 4.71 14.57 -11.47
CA THR A 342 4.50 13.27 -10.82
C THR A 342 3.65 13.35 -9.55
N ARG A 343 3.12 14.54 -9.23
CA ARG A 343 2.17 14.78 -8.15
C ARG A 343 1.16 15.84 -8.56
N THR A 344 -0.07 15.68 -8.06
CA THR A 344 -1.18 16.60 -8.35
C THR A 344 -1.65 17.26 -7.04
N PRO A 345 -1.83 18.58 -6.97
CA PRO A 345 -2.39 19.24 -5.81
C PRO A 345 -3.69 18.57 -5.34
N ALA A 346 -3.79 18.32 -4.04
CA ALA A 346 -4.97 17.69 -3.46
C ALA A 346 -6.17 18.65 -3.53
N THR A 347 -7.32 18.11 -3.91
CA THR A 347 -8.63 18.78 -3.95
C THR A 347 -9.55 18.34 -2.83
N ASP A 348 -9.25 17.18 -2.22
CA ASP A 348 -9.96 16.60 -1.08
C ASP A 348 -9.00 15.72 -0.25
N PHE A 349 -9.55 14.84 0.62
CA PHE A 349 -8.80 13.96 1.52
C PHE A 349 -8.63 12.54 0.98
N VAL A 350 -9.20 12.22 -0.19
CA VAL A 350 -9.21 10.89 -0.81
C VAL A 350 -8.55 10.94 -2.19
N SER A 351 -7.65 9.99 -2.49
CA SER A 351 -6.99 9.96 -3.80
C SER A 351 -7.97 9.75 -4.97
N PRO A 352 -7.75 10.42 -6.13
CA PRO A 352 -8.66 10.35 -7.29
C PRO A 352 -8.82 8.97 -7.93
N VAL A 353 -7.95 7.99 -7.63
CA VAL A 353 -8.10 6.61 -8.11
C VAL A 353 -9.08 5.78 -7.27
N ILE A 354 -9.48 6.33 -6.12
CA ILE A 354 -10.45 5.69 -5.22
C ILE A 354 -11.86 6.18 -5.59
N PRO A 355 -12.87 5.32 -5.58
CA PRO A 355 -14.25 5.72 -5.82
C PRO A 355 -14.66 6.90 -4.92
N GLY A 356 -15.11 7.99 -5.53
CA GLY A 356 -15.50 9.22 -4.84
C GLY A 356 -14.38 10.21 -4.53
N GLY A 357 -13.10 9.83 -4.68
CA GLY A 357 -11.96 10.69 -4.40
C GLY A 357 -11.59 11.67 -5.53
N GLY A 358 -10.70 12.63 -5.22
CA GLY A 358 -10.32 13.72 -6.12
C GLY A 358 -11.47 14.68 -6.42
N ALA A 359 -12.45 14.77 -5.53
CA ALA A 359 -13.62 15.61 -5.71
C ALA A 359 -13.26 17.10 -5.62
N THR A 360 -13.84 17.89 -6.52
CA THR A 360 -13.63 19.35 -6.57
C THR A 360 -14.86 20.15 -6.13
N ASP A 361 -15.94 19.44 -5.80
CA ASP A 361 -17.25 20.03 -5.44
C ASP A 361 -17.59 19.91 -3.96
N ILE A 362 -16.63 19.51 -3.12
CA ILE A 362 -16.83 19.43 -1.67
C ILE A 362 -16.94 20.84 -1.09
N PRO A 363 -18.01 21.12 -0.29
CA PRO A 363 -18.17 22.41 0.34
C PRO A 363 -16.97 22.81 1.20
N GLY A 364 -16.40 23.99 0.96
CA GLY A 364 -15.21 24.48 1.67
C GLY A 364 -13.87 24.09 1.02
N ALA A 365 -13.86 23.36 -0.10
CA ALA A 365 -12.63 22.95 -0.79
C ALA A 365 -11.76 24.14 -1.24
N GLU A 366 -12.35 25.33 -1.42
CA GLU A 366 -11.59 26.54 -1.70
C GLU A 366 -10.49 26.84 -0.66
N VAL A 367 -10.58 26.28 0.55
CA VAL A 367 -9.55 26.41 1.58
C VAL A 367 -8.21 25.81 1.18
N LEU A 368 -8.19 24.90 0.21
CA LEU A 368 -6.99 24.27 -0.34
C LEU A 368 -6.32 25.12 -1.45
N GLU A 369 -7.02 26.11 -2.00
CA GLU A 369 -6.48 26.99 -3.03
C GLU A 369 -5.49 28.00 -2.44
N PHE A 370 -4.39 28.24 -3.12
CA PHE A 370 -3.43 29.27 -2.73
C PHE A 370 -4.04 30.67 -2.89
N ASP A 371 -4.05 31.44 -1.80
CA ASP A 371 -4.47 32.84 -1.78
C ASP A 371 -3.69 33.63 -0.74
N GLU A 372 -2.63 34.30 -1.17
CA GLU A 372 -1.74 35.07 -0.30
C GLU A 372 -2.50 36.17 0.48
N ALA A 373 -3.47 36.83 -0.14
CA ALA A 373 -4.18 37.93 0.49
C ALA A 373 -5.13 37.44 1.60
N GLU A 374 -5.90 36.38 1.32
CA GLU A 374 -6.79 35.79 2.30
C GLU A 374 -5.99 35.08 3.41
N ALA A 375 -4.87 34.40 3.08
CA ALA A 375 -3.98 33.80 4.07
C ALA A 375 -3.48 34.82 5.11
N LYS A 376 -3.00 36.00 4.66
CA LYS A 376 -2.55 37.09 5.54
C LYS A 376 -3.67 37.62 6.40
N LYS A 377 -4.83 37.86 5.81
CA LYS A 377 -6.00 38.36 6.53
C LYS A 377 -6.43 37.39 7.63
N LEU A 378 -6.55 36.09 7.32
CA LEU A 378 -6.91 35.05 8.29
C LEU A 378 -5.85 34.92 9.40
N TRP A 379 -4.57 35.01 9.04
CA TRP A 379 -3.50 34.97 10.02
C TRP A 379 -3.56 36.15 11.00
N GLU A 380 -3.75 37.39 10.50
CA GLU A 380 -3.92 38.59 11.33
C GLU A 380 -5.14 38.49 12.25
N GLU A 381 -6.24 37.90 11.75
CA GLU A 381 -7.46 37.66 12.53
C GLU A 381 -7.20 36.66 13.67
N ALA A 382 -6.55 35.53 13.40
CA ALA A 382 -6.15 34.55 14.42
C ALA A 382 -5.22 35.15 15.47
N GLU A 383 -4.21 35.94 15.05
CA GLU A 383 -3.27 36.63 15.93
C GLU A 383 -3.94 37.66 16.84
N ALA A 384 -5.00 38.30 16.38
CA ALA A 384 -5.78 39.25 17.19
C ALA A 384 -6.58 38.54 18.30
N ILE A 385 -6.96 37.27 18.12
CA ILE A 385 -7.67 36.46 19.13
C ILE A 385 -6.66 35.84 20.11
N LYS A 386 -5.66 35.13 19.57
CA LYS A 386 -4.60 34.48 20.35
C LYS A 386 -3.30 34.48 19.54
N PRO A 387 -2.24 35.17 19.99
CA PRO A 387 -0.95 35.14 19.32
C PRO A 387 -0.38 33.74 19.19
N PHE A 388 0.27 33.44 18.06
CA PHE A 388 1.02 32.21 17.83
C PHE A 388 2.28 32.19 18.70
N GLU A 389 2.52 31.07 19.40
CA GLU A 389 3.67 30.93 20.27
C GLU A 389 4.76 30.08 19.62
N GLY A 390 5.98 30.64 19.48
CA GLY A 390 7.15 29.95 18.95
C GLY A 390 7.28 29.99 17.43
N PRO A 391 8.26 29.27 16.85
CA PRO A 391 8.33 29.00 15.43
C PRO A 391 7.33 27.90 15.04
N LEU A 392 6.82 27.92 13.81
CA LEU A 392 6.11 26.78 13.25
C LEU A 392 7.16 25.73 12.84
N THR A 393 7.15 24.58 13.46
CA THR A 393 8.04 23.46 13.12
C THR A 393 7.31 22.44 12.26
N LEU A 394 7.97 21.94 11.22
CA LEU A 394 7.47 20.86 10.37
C LEU A 394 8.45 19.70 10.40
N ALA A 395 8.09 18.67 11.16
CA ALA A 395 8.92 17.48 11.32
C ALA A 395 8.78 16.53 10.11
N TYR A 396 9.91 15.91 9.76
CA TYR A 396 9.98 14.90 8.70
C TYR A 396 11.13 13.92 8.96
N ASN A 397 11.08 12.74 8.37
CA ASN A 397 12.16 11.75 8.39
C ASN A 397 13.11 11.92 7.20
N SER A 398 14.41 11.90 7.46
CA SER A 398 15.48 12.14 6.47
C SER A 398 15.87 10.89 5.69
N ASP A 399 15.41 9.71 6.09
CA ASP A 399 15.53 8.44 5.35
C ASP A 399 14.55 8.32 4.18
N GLY A 400 13.62 9.30 4.03
CA GLY A 400 12.70 9.42 2.91
C GLY A 400 12.92 10.72 2.09
N PRO A 401 12.33 10.86 0.89
CA PRO A 401 12.52 11.99 -0.01
C PRO A 401 11.68 13.22 0.39
N HIS A 402 11.82 13.68 1.65
CA HIS A 402 10.93 14.71 2.21
C HIS A 402 11.57 16.08 2.38
N ALA A 403 12.91 16.18 2.42
CA ALA A 403 13.63 17.39 2.78
C ALA A 403 13.25 18.59 1.88
N ASP A 404 13.30 18.43 0.56
CA ASP A 404 13.14 19.51 -0.39
C ASP A 404 11.73 20.11 -0.38
N TRP A 405 10.71 19.26 -0.35
CA TRP A 405 9.33 19.75 -0.32
C TRP A 405 8.94 20.34 1.05
N VAL A 406 9.46 19.79 2.15
CA VAL A 406 9.26 20.36 3.50
C VAL A 406 9.88 21.75 3.57
N GLU A 407 11.08 21.92 3.02
CA GLU A 407 11.72 23.24 2.91
C GLU A 407 10.88 24.20 2.05
N ALA A 408 10.38 23.74 0.90
CA ALA A 408 9.54 24.56 0.01
C ALA A 408 8.24 25.02 0.70
N VAL A 409 7.57 24.12 1.45
CA VAL A 409 6.39 24.49 2.25
C VAL A 409 6.74 25.49 3.34
N CYS A 410 7.81 25.28 4.10
CA CYS A 410 8.26 26.22 5.13
C CYS A 410 8.59 27.60 4.53
N ASN A 411 9.22 27.62 3.35
CA ASN A 411 9.51 28.86 2.62
C ASN A 411 8.23 29.56 2.15
N SER A 412 7.23 28.82 1.65
CA SER A 412 5.92 29.38 1.27
C SER A 412 5.26 30.05 2.47
N LEU A 413 5.15 29.34 3.60
CA LEU A 413 4.58 29.87 4.85
C LEU A 413 5.31 31.11 5.36
N THR A 414 6.66 31.08 5.35
CA THR A 414 7.49 32.21 5.78
C THR A 414 7.28 33.42 4.88
N ASN A 415 7.29 33.24 3.57
CA ASN A 415 7.17 34.33 2.60
C ASN A 415 5.77 34.97 2.61
N VAL A 416 4.73 34.13 2.72
CA VAL A 416 3.34 34.61 2.69
C VAL A 416 2.93 35.21 4.03
N LEU A 417 3.16 34.53 5.13
CA LEU A 417 2.64 34.95 6.44
C LEU A 417 3.64 35.78 7.26
N GLY A 418 4.90 35.81 6.86
CA GLY A 418 5.95 36.51 7.63
C GLY A 418 6.31 35.83 8.95
N ILE A 419 6.00 34.56 9.10
CA ILE A 419 6.29 33.76 10.30
C ILE A 419 7.62 33.02 10.16
N GLU A 420 8.17 32.56 11.27
CA GLU A 420 9.31 31.66 11.27
C GLU A 420 8.82 30.21 11.14
N ALA A 421 8.87 29.64 9.90
CA ALA A 421 8.58 28.23 9.64
C ALA A 421 9.90 27.45 9.44
N LYS A 422 10.05 26.30 10.12
CA LYS A 422 11.31 25.53 10.17
C LYS A 422 11.12 24.04 9.88
N PRO A 423 11.89 23.48 8.94
CA PRO A 423 12.04 22.03 8.83
C PRO A 423 12.68 21.44 10.11
N THR A 424 12.18 20.32 10.58
CA THR A 424 12.73 19.59 11.75
C THR A 424 13.00 18.13 11.34
N PRO A 425 14.24 17.80 10.90
CA PRO A 425 14.59 16.46 10.44
C PRO A 425 14.74 15.47 11.60
N PHE A 426 14.21 14.26 11.42
CA PHE A 426 14.51 13.06 12.20
C PHE A 426 15.36 12.12 11.36
N ALA A 427 16.28 11.38 11.99
CA ALA A 427 17.17 10.49 11.25
C ALA A 427 16.43 9.34 10.57
N ALA A 428 15.40 8.79 11.23
CA ALA A 428 14.61 7.68 10.73
C ALA A 428 13.11 7.89 10.97
N PHE A 429 12.29 7.29 10.11
CA PHE A 429 10.83 7.34 10.22
C PHE A 429 10.32 6.77 11.54
N GLY A 430 10.85 5.61 11.99
CA GLY A 430 10.47 4.98 13.25
C GLY A 430 10.68 5.86 14.48
N GLU A 431 11.78 6.64 14.51
CA GLU A 431 12.06 7.58 15.59
C GLU A 431 11.01 8.69 15.66
N MET A 432 10.66 9.28 14.50
CA MET A 432 9.61 10.29 14.40
C MET A 432 8.25 9.73 14.83
N ARG A 433 7.89 8.53 14.34
CA ARG A 433 6.63 7.85 14.69
C ARG A 433 6.52 7.56 16.19
N GLU A 434 7.60 7.19 16.85
CA GLU A 434 7.61 6.94 18.29
C GLU A 434 7.25 8.21 19.08
N GLN A 435 7.84 9.36 18.72
CA GLN A 435 7.54 10.64 19.37
C GLN A 435 6.10 11.10 19.11
N ILE A 436 5.59 10.90 17.89
CA ILE A 436 4.19 11.19 17.55
C ILE A 436 3.25 10.35 18.42
N ARG A 437 3.44 9.03 18.50
CA ARG A 437 2.59 8.13 19.31
C ARG A 437 2.61 8.49 20.80
N LYS A 438 3.75 8.95 21.32
CA LYS A 438 3.90 9.39 22.71
C LYS A 438 3.37 10.80 22.96
N ARG A 439 2.94 11.55 21.94
CA ARG A 439 2.57 12.98 22.01
C ARG A 439 3.73 13.83 22.54
N GLU A 440 4.97 13.46 22.25
CA GLU A 440 6.20 14.17 22.65
C GLU A 440 6.75 15.07 21.53
N LEU A 441 6.24 14.94 20.30
CA LEU A 441 6.62 15.79 19.18
C LEU A 441 5.88 17.12 19.25
N ASP A 442 6.66 18.22 19.37
CA ASP A 442 6.14 19.59 19.35
C ASP A 442 5.98 20.09 17.90
N GLY A 443 4.85 20.75 17.61
CA GLY A 443 4.54 21.37 16.34
C GLY A 443 3.87 20.42 15.34
N THR A 444 4.11 20.65 14.05
CA THR A 444 3.48 19.90 12.96
C THR A 444 4.42 18.86 12.35
N TRP A 445 3.88 17.89 11.63
CA TRP A 445 4.70 16.89 10.95
C TRP A 445 4.10 16.46 9.61
N ARG A 446 4.98 15.98 8.74
CA ARG A 446 4.55 15.36 7.51
C ARG A 446 3.75 14.11 7.80
N SER A 447 2.65 13.92 7.09
CA SER A 447 1.82 12.73 7.10
C SER A 447 1.55 12.27 5.67
N GLY A 448 1.24 11.01 5.51
CA GLY A 448 0.86 10.44 4.23
C GLY A 448 0.10 9.14 4.45
N TRP A 449 -0.66 8.74 3.46
CA TRP A 449 -1.41 7.50 3.46
C TRP A 449 -1.35 6.87 2.07
N GLN A 450 -1.05 5.60 2.02
CA GLN A 450 -1.30 4.74 0.87
C GLN A 450 -2.46 3.82 1.24
N ALA A 451 -3.44 3.72 0.37
CA ALA A 451 -4.61 2.92 0.68
C ALA A 451 -4.28 1.44 0.77
N ASP A 452 -4.82 0.77 1.79
CA ASP A 452 -4.72 -0.69 1.97
C ASP A 452 -5.71 -1.41 1.04
N TYR A 453 -6.87 -0.79 0.79
CA TYR A 453 -7.90 -1.28 -0.12
C TYR A 453 -8.65 -0.09 -0.73
N PRO A 454 -9.24 -0.25 -1.92
CA PRO A 454 -9.79 0.85 -2.71
C PRO A 454 -11.17 1.32 -2.20
N SER A 455 -11.21 1.89 -1.00
CA SER A 455 -12.39 2.50 -0.39
C SER A 455 -12.05 3.89 0.15
N ALA A 456 -12.94 4.88 -0.04
CA ALA A 456 -12.79 6.20 0.56
C ALA A 456 -12.75 6.11 2.10
N TYR A 457 -13.46 5.15 2.68
CA TYR A 457 -13.38 4.91 4.12
C TYR A 457 -11.96 4.63 4.62
N ASN A 458 -11.11 3.96 3.81
CA ASN A 458 -9.72 3.68 4.18
C ASN A 458 -8.86 4.94 4.37
N PHE A 459 -9.25 6.07 3.73
CA PHE A 459 -8.63 7.38 3.96
C PHE A 459 -9.28 8.12 5.13
N LEU A 460 -10.57 7.94 5.37
CA LEU A 460 -11.33 8.77 6.31
C LEU A 460 -11.37 8.17 7.72
N GLY A 461 -11.74 6.91 7.85
CA GLY A 461 -11.92 6.23 9.13
C GLY A 461 -10.62 6.12 9.95
N PRO A 462 -9.58 5.45 9.41
CA PRO A 462 -8.31 5.27 10.11
C PRO A 462 -7.58 6.56 10.46
N LEU A 463 -7.70 7.61 9.61
CA LEU A 463 -6.93 8.85 9.76
C LEU A 463 -7.63 9.93 10.58
N TYR A 464 -8.98 9.93 10.60
CA TYR A 464 -9.74 11.04 11.22
C TYR A 464 -10.85 10.58 12.15
N GLY A 465 -11.23 9.30 12.15
CA GLY A 465 -12.24 8.75 13.06
C GLY A 465 -11.80 8.83 14.52
N THR A 466 -12.73 9.17 15.43
CA THR A 466 -12.46 9.28 16.88
C THR A 466 -11.96 7.96 17.46
N ALA A 467 -12.41 6.81 16.94
CA ALA A 467 -11.97 5.49 17.40
C ALA A 467 -10.46 5.26 17.19
N ALA A 468 -9.87 5.86 16.15
CA ALA A 468 -8.45 5.75 15.81
C ALA A 468 -7.56 6.81 16.50
N ALA A 469 -8.14 7.72 17.31
CA ALA A 469 -7.42 8.72 18.07
C ALA A 469 -6.79 8.15 19.36
N ASP A 470 -6.10 8.99 20.12
CA ASP A 470 -5.48 8.67 21.42
C ASP A 470 -4.46 7.50 21.33
N GLY A 471 -3.79 7.35 20.19
CA GLY A 471 -2.79 6.30 19.96
C GLY A 471 -3.36 4.92 19.68
N LYS A 472 -4.68 4.81 19.39
CA LYS A 472 -5.35 3.55 19.07
C LYS A 472 -5.27 3.18 17.59
N GLY A 473 -4.92 4.14 16.72
CA GLY A 473 -4.82 3.95 15.27
C GLY A 473 -3.95 5.03 14.63
N SER A 474 -4.29 5.44 13.41
CA SER A 474 -3.51 6.40 12.61
C SER A 474 -4.04 7.85 12.67
N ASN A 475 -5.04 8.12 13.50
CA ASN A 475 -5.49 9.50 13.80
C ASN A 475 -4.52 10.16 14.80
N ASP A 476 -3.31 10.42 14.36
CA ASP A 476 -2.21 10.91 15.21
C ASP A 476 -2.42 12.35 15.70
N GLY A 477 -3.23 13.13 15.00
CA GLY A 477 -3.61 14.49 15.36
C GLY A 477 -4.69 14.58 16.42
N ASP A 478 -5.25 13.45 16.84
CA ASP A 478 -6.35 13.32 17.81
C ASP A 478 -7.60 14.13 17.45
N TYR A 479 -7.91 14.23 16.14
CA TYR A 479 -9.17 14.83 15.68
C TYR A 479 -10.37 14.04 16.19
N LYS A 480 -11.37 14.73 16.71
CA LYS A 480 -12.58 14.12 17.26
C LYS A 480 -13.79 14.98 16.89
N ASN A 481 -14.70 14.40 16.11
CA ASN A 481 -15.92 15.05 15.70
C ASN A 481 -17.06 14.02 15.61
N PRO A 482 -18.04 14.03 16.55
CA PRO A 482 -19.13 13.04 16.55
C PRO A 482 -20.02 13.08 15.30
N GLU A 483 -20.14 14.25 14.62
CA GLU A 483 -20.90 14.37 13.37
C GLU A 483 -20.14 13.66 12.23
N PHE A 484 -18.82 13.81 12.18
CA PHE A 484 -17.95 13.09 11.25
C PHE A 484 -18.04 11.57 11.48
N ASP A 485 -17.90 11.12 12.73
CA ASP A 485 -17.99 9.69 13.08
C ASP A 485 -19.36 9.10 12.68
N GLN A 486 -20.44 9.87 12.84
CA GLN A 486 -21.77 9.41 12.45
C GLN A 486 -21.90 9.27 10.93
N LEU A 487 -21.38 10.22 10.14
CA LEU A 487 -21.39 10.15 8.68
C LEU A 487 -20.56 8.97 8.16
N LEU A 488 -19.41 8.67 8.82
CA LEU A 488 -18.64 7.48 8.50
C LEU A 488 -19.43 6.19 8.73
N ALA A 489 -20.09 6.10 9.89
CA ALA A 489 -20.89 4.93 10.26
C ALA A 489 -22.11 4.75 9.35
N ASP A 490 -22.81 5.86 9.03
CA ASP A 490 -23.96 5.84 8.11
C ASP A 490 -23.54 5.42 6.69
N GLY A 491 -22.34 5.85 6.22
CA GLY A 491 -21.78 5.41 4.95
C GLY A 491 -21.46 3.92 4.93
N LEU A 492 -20.85 3.39 6.00
CA LEU A 492 -20.60 1.94 6.12
C LEU A 492 -21.92 1.13 6.16
N ALA A 493 -23.01 1.70 6.70
CA ALA A 493 -24.32 1.05 6.75
C ALA A 493 -25.15 1.27 5.48
N ALA A 494 -24.69 2.04 4.50
CA ALA A 494 -25.42 2.35 3.29
C ALA A 494 -25.72 1.10 2.45
N GLU A 495 -26.85 1.12 1.72
CA GLU A 495 -27.25 -0.01 0.87
C GLU A 495 -26.42 -0.10 -0.42
N THR A 496 -25.89 1.03 -0.90
CA THR A 496 -25.11 1.11 -2.13
C THR A 496 -23.80 1.88 -1.90
N GLU A 497 -22.79 1.60 -2.71
CA GLU A 497 -21.53 2.35 -2.71
C GLU A 497 -21.74 3.83 -3.05
N GLU A 498 -22.68 4.16 -3.96
CA GLU A 498 -23.01 5.54 -4.32
C GLU A 498 -23.55 6.32 -3.11
N ASP A 499 -24.43 5.71 -2.33
CA ASP A 499 -24.97 6.33 -1.09
C ASP A 499 -23.87 6.48 -0.03
N ALA A 500 -22.98 5.49 0.11
CA ALA A 500 -21.84 5.56 1.01
C ALA A 500 -20.89 6.72 0.64
N ILE A 501 -20.52 6.84 -0.64
CA ILE A 501 -19.66 7.91 -1.17
C ILE A 501 -20.32 9.28 -0.91
N ALA A 502 -21.63 9.42 -1.09
CA ALA A 502 -22.33 10.68 -0.84
C ALA A 502 -22.20 11.12 0.63
N LEU A 503 -22.38 10.19 1.58
CA LEU A 503 -22.21 10.45 3.02
C LEU A 503 -20.75 10.76 3.39
N TRP A 504 -19.79 10.06 2.80
CA TRP A 504 -18.37 10.31 3.04
C TRP A 504 -17.91 11.66 2.48
N LYS A 505 -18.48 12.14 1.36
CA LYS A 505 -18.26 13.51 0.88
C LYS A 505 -18.84 14.58 1.84
N GLU A 506 -19.96 14.30 2.50
CA GLU A 506 -20.46 15.18 3.57
C GLU A 506 -19.49 15.18 4.77
N ALA A 507 -18.89 14.03 5.12
CA ALA A 507 -17.85 13.93 6.14
C ALA A 507 -16.60 14.73 5.75
N GLU A 508 -16.16 14.67 4.49
CA GLU A 508 -15.05 15.48 4.01
C GLU A 508 -15.31 17.00 4.08
N ALA A 509 -16.55 17.44 3.90
CA ALA A 509 -16.90 18.86 4.10
C ALA A 509 -16.65 19.32 5.56
N LEU A 510 -16.78 18.41 6.54
CA LEU A 510 -16.39 18.70 7.92
C LEU A 510 -14.86 18.80 8.06
N LEU A 511 -14.12 17.93 7.38
CA LEU A 511 -12.65 18.02 7.36
C LEU A 511 -12.15 19.30 6.66
N MET A 512 -12.81 19.76 5.59
CA MET A 512 -12.50 21.04 4.93
C MET A 512 -12.74 22.22 5.88
N ARG A 513 -13.79 22.15 6.71
CA ARG A 513 -14.09 23.17 7.71
C ARG A 513 -13.05 23.22 8.83
N ASP A 514 -12.68 22.04 9.34
CA ASP A 514 -11.91 21.86 10.57
C ASP A 514 -10.39 21.75 10.33
N LEU A 515 -9.95 21.25 9.17
CA LEU A 515 -8.56 21.05 8.74
C LEU A 515 -7.67 20.41 9.83
N PRO A 516 -7.94 19.17 10.24
CA PRO A 516 -7.06 18.47 11.18
C PRO A 516 -5.69 18.19 10.56
N VAL A 517 -5.64 18.11 9.25
CA VAL A 517 -4.42 18.09 8.45
C VAL A 517 -4.53 19.13 7.31
N LEU A 518 -3.40 19.50 6.73
CA LEU A 518 -3.36 20.27 5.48
C LEU A 518 -3.13 19.29 4.33
N PRO A 519 -4.14 18.96 3.51
CA PRO A 519 -3.96 18.24 2.27
C PRO A 519 -2.92 18.94 1.39
N LEU A 520 -1.94 18.20 0.85
CA LEU A 520 -0.92 18.75 -0.01
C LEU A 520 -1.10 18.32 -1.46
N TRP A 521 -0.93 17.04 -1.75
CA TRP A 521 -1.02 16.46 -3.09
C TRP A 521 -1.30 14.96 -3.05
N TYR A 522 -1.73 14.45 -4.18
CA TYR A 522 -1.73 13.03 -4.49
C TYR A 522 -0.45 12.68 -5.23
N GLN A 523 0.12 11.51 -4.92
CA GLN A 523 1.29 11.00 -5.61
C GLN A 523 0.84 10.09 -6.76
N ASN A 524 1.46 10.28 -7.93
CA ASN A 524 1.24 9.41 -9.06
C ASN A 524 1.99 8.08 -8.88
N THR A 525 1.48 7.04 -9.52
CA THR A 525 2.25 5.87 -9.93
C THR A 525 3.31 6.34 -10.90
N ILE A 526 4.58 6.12 -10.59
CA ILE A 526 5.70 6.44 -11.47
C ILE A 526 6.54 5.21 -11.69
N GLY A 527 6.90 4.97 -12.94
CA GLY A 527 7.69 3.80 -13.31
C GLY A 527 7.99 3.74 -14.79
N GLY A 528 8.30 2.57 -15.25
CA GLY A 528 8.55 2.34 -16.66
C GLY A 528 8.89 0.88 -16.95
N TYR A 529 8.98 0.56 -18.24
CA TYR A 529 9.27 -0.81 -18.68
C TYR A 529 10.23 -0.85 -19.87
N SER A 530 10.90 -2.01 -20.06
CA SER A 530 11.88 -2.25 -21.11
C SER A 530 11.20 -2.41 -22.49
N GLU A 531 11.99 -2.36 -23.56
CA GLU A 531 11.52 -2.67 -24.91
C GLU A 531 11.20 -4.17 -25.13
N LEU A 532 11.56 -5.01 -24.16
CA LEU A 532 11.44 -6.47 -24.26
C LEU A 532 10.07 -6.99 -23.81
N VAL A 533 9.25 -6.16 -23.16
CA VAL A 533 7.96 -6.56 -22.60
C VAL A 533 6.81 -5.77 -23.20
N SER A 534 5.61 -6.34 -23.14
CA SER A 534 4.35 -5.72 -23.51
C SER A 534 3.23 -6.05 -22.49
N ASP A 535 2.05 -5.46 -22.69
CA ASP A 535 0.89 -5.64 -21.82
C ASP A 535 1.17 -5.22 -20.37
N VAL A 536 1.98 -4.17 -20.18
CA VAL A 536 2.34 -3.63 -18.88
C VAL A 536 1.24 -2.68 -18.40
N GLU A 537 0.59 -3.05 -17.30
CA GLU A 537 -0.44 -2.27 -16.64
C GLU A 537 -0.11 -2.15 -15.16
N TYR A 538 -0.37 -0.98 -14.56
CA TYR A 538 -0.17 -0.75 -13.13
C TYR A 538 -1.52 -0.66 -12.43
N GLY A 539 -1.57 -1.21 -11.22
CA GLY A 539 -2.75 -1.15 -10.37
C GLY A 539 -2.96 0.23 -9.73
N TRP A 540 -4.15 0.43 -9.22
CA TRP A 540 -4.55 1.58 -8.40
C TRP A 540 -3.60 1.81 -7.21
N ASP A 541 -3.00 0.73 -6.68
CA ASP A 541 -2.06 0.65 -5.57
C ASP A 541 -0.61 0.95 -5.97
N THR A 542 -0.38 1.38 -7.23
CA THR A 542 0.93 1.69 -7.83
C THR A 542 1.79 0.50 -8.22
N VAL A 543 1.31 -0.73 -8.00
CA VAL A 543 2.05 -1.97 -8.28
C VAL A 543 1.71 -2.49 -9.69
N PRO A 544 2.71 -2.93 -10.49
CA PRO A 544 2.45 -3.57 -11.78
C PRO A 544 1.63 -4.86 -11.65
N LEU A 545 0.72 -5.09 -12.58
CA LEU A 545 -0.04 -6.34 -12.69
C LEU A 545 0.82 -7.40 -13.40
N TYR A 546 1.82 -7.91 -12.70
CA TYR A 546 2.87 -8.78 -13.24
C TYR A 546 2.37 -10.00 -14.01
N HIS A 547 1.19 -10.53 -13.66
CA HIS A 547 0.59 -11.68 -14.34
C HIS A 547 0.13 -11.40 -15.78
N LEU A 548 -0.09 -10.13 -16.13
CA LEU A 548 -0.49 -9.69 -17.48
C LEU A 548 0.71 -9.49 -18.41
N ILE A 549 1.90 -9.21 -17.86
CA ILE A 549 3.08 -8.83 -18.62
C ILE A 549 3.55 -10.00 -19.48
N THR A 550 3.78 -9.72 -20.77
CA THR A 550 4.29 -10.70 -21.74
C THR A 550 5.72 -10.36 -22.17
N LYS A 551 6.57 -11.41 -22.38
CA LYS A 551 7.96 -11.29 -22.83
C LYS A 551 8.30 -12.32 -23.89
#